data_96ea712192d29b0e1c8d4491b3da8fd8
#
_entry.id   96ea712192d29b0e1c8d4491b3da8fd8
#
_cell.length_a   1.000
_cell.length_b   1.000
_cell.length_c   1.000
_cell.angle_alpha   90.00
_cell.angle_beta   90.00
_cell.angle_gamma   90.00
#
_symmetry.space_group_name_H-M   'P 1'
#
loop_
_entity.id
_entity.type
_entity.pdbx_description
1 polymer ?
#
loop_
_entity_poly.entity_id
_entity_poly.type
_entity_poly.pdbx_seq_one_letter_code
_entity_poly.pdbx_strand_id
1 'polypeptide(L)'
;MSNTTSGSYVFDKNLGIDEIIEDAYERIGMQGVSGYQLKTAKRSLNILFSEWGNRGLHFWEVKNQNITLVDGQAVYTFFRSPSDGASDGISTTLSAGINATDTTIPVASVTGMPTVGGTLTIGTEQISYTGISSLNITGCTRGINGSTAATHSSGDAVLQFPNGMTDIQELNYRVASTNVDTPMTKISRSQYQGFSNKTSKGLPTQYWVQRFIDKVTVTLYLTPGTSQAGDFINFYYTKRIDDVGAYTNATDVPYRFVPCMIAGLAYYLAVKYAPQRVQELKLLYEDELLRAEDEDGSSNSTYISPKIYYPGIG
;
A
#
# COMPACT_ATOMS: atom_id res chain seq x y z
N MET A 1 38.66 22.40 -4.45
CA MET A 1 39.00 21.01 -4.21
C MET A 1 37.68 20.23 -4.21
N SER A 2 37.56 19.25 -5.09
CA SER A 2 36.41 18.33 -5.10
C SER A 2 36.47 17.53 -3.81
N ASN A 3 35.43 17.59 -3.00
CA ASN A 3 35.30 16.79 -1.82
C ASN A 3 34.96 15.35 -2.27
N THR A 4 35.95 14.47 -2.23
CA THR A 4 35.75 13.04 -2.51
C THR A 4 35.12 12.37 -1.30
N THR A 5 33.84 12.05 -1.39
CA THR A 5 33.17 11.25 -0.36
C THR A 5 33.62 9.79 -0.44
N SER A 6 33.63 9.09 0.69
CA SER A 6 34.08 7.69 0.80
C SER A 6 33.14 6.66 0.16
N GLY A 7 32.21 7.09 -0.66
CA GLY A 7 31.25 6.20 -1.34
C GLY A 7 30.18 6.96 -2.10
N SER A 8 29.33 6.25 -2.79
CA SER A 8 28.07 6.77 -3.34
C SER A 8 26.97 6.60 -2.32
N TYR A 9 26.07 7.58 -2.19
CA TYR A 9 24.80 7.34 -1.51
C TYR A 9 23.74 6.95 -2.55
N VAL A 10 23.03 5.89 -2.24
CA VAL A 10 21.82 5.48 -2.95
C VAL A 10 20.72 5.54 -1.90
N PHE A 11 19.63 6.25 -2.19
CA PHE A 11 18.51 6.35 -1.24
C PHE A 11 17.87 4.99 -0.95
N ASP A 12 17.99 4.07 -1.93
CA ASP A 12 17.48 2.69 -1.84
C ASP A 12 18.54 1.71 -1.32
N LYS A 13 19.45 2.16 -0.47
CA LYS A 13 20.47 1.29 0.12
C LYS A 13 19.85 0.41 1.19
N ASN A 14 19.07 -0.54 0.75
CA ASN A 14 18.53 -1.60 1.59
C ASN A 14 19.48 -2.79 1.53
N LEU A 15 19.78 -3.35 2.70
CA LEU A 15 20.46 -4.62 2.81
C LEU A 15 19.62 -5.72 2.15
N GLY A 16 20.27 -6.69 1.54
CA GLY A 16 19.61 -7.91 1.11
C GLY A 16 18.98 -8.63 2.31
N ILE A 17 17.91 -9.37 2.04
CA ILE A 17 17.24 -10.16 3.09
C ILE A 17 18.19 -11.17 3.73
N ASP A 18 19.12 -11.74 2.94
CA ASP A 18 20.19 -12.63 3.41
C ASP A 18 21.12 -11.92 4.41
N GLU A 19 21.58 -10.71 4.10
CA GLU A 19 22.44 -9.91 4.98
C GLU A 19 21.73 -9.55 6.30
N ILE A 20 20.45 -9.20 6.24
CA ILE A 20 19.62 -8.93 7.43
C ILE A 20 19.49 -10.18 8.31
N ILE A 21 19.31 -11.34 7.68
CA ILE A 21 19.18 -12.62 8.39
C ILE A 21 20.50 -13.01 9.03
N GLU A 22 21.63 -12.85 8.31
CA GLU A 22 22.96 -13.15 8.82
C GLU A 22 23.28 -12.30 10.05
N ASP A 23 23.13 -10.96 9.98
CA ASP A 23 23.37 -10.08 11.11
C ASP A 23 22.46 -10.43 12.32
N ALA A 24 21.19 -10.77 12.07
CA ALA A 24 20.29 -11.18 13.15
C ALA A 24 20.76 -12.49 13.83
N TYR A 25 21.30 -13.46 13.07
CA TYR A 25 21.88 -14.66 13.66
C TYR A 25 23.18 -14.41 14.41
N GLU A 26 24.03 -13.52 13.92
CA GLU A 26 25.26 -13.11 14.62
C GLU A 26 24.93 -12.47 15.97
N ARG A 27 23.90 -11.64 16.04
CA ARG A 27 23.42 -11.00 17.29
C ARG A 27 22.97 -12.02 18.35
N ILE A 28 22.52 -13.20 17.98
CA ILE A 28 22.20 -14.28 18.92
C ILE A 28 23.38 -15.23 19.19
N GLY A 29 24.55 -14.96 18.57
CA GLY A 29 25.78 -15.73 18.74
C GLY A 29 25.84 -17.00 17.87
N MET A 30 25.10 -17.04 16.78
CA MET A 30 25.16 -18.16 15.80
C MET A 30 25.90 -17.74 14.55
N GLN A 31 26.84 -18.59 14.11
CA GLN A 31 27.57 -18.44 12.85
C GLN A 31 27.20 -19.56 11.89
N GLY A 32 27.11 -19.24 10.59
CA GLY A 32 26.81 -20.21 9.55
C GLY A 32 25.33 -20.62 9.53
N VAL A 33 24.55 -20.01 8.65
CA VAL A 33 23.11 -20.19 8.55
C VAL A 33 22.78 -21.33 7.57
N SER A 34 22.08 -22.36 8.03
CA SER A 34 21.57 -23.44 7.18
C SER A 34 20.31 -23.03 6.44
N GLY A 35 19.97 -23.75 5.35
CA GLY A 35 18.75 -23.48 4.60
C GLY A 35 17.44 -23.57 5.42
N TYR A 36 17.42 -24.41 6.46
CA TYR A 36 16.29 -24.48 7.40
C TYR A 36 16.19 -23.22 8.26
N GLN A 37 17.33 -22.71 8.73
CA GLN A 37 17.43 -21.49 9.54
C GLN A 37 17.02 -20.28 8.73
N LEU A 38 17.45 -20.16 7.46
CA LEU A 38 16.99 -19.13 6.51
C LEU A 38 15.45 -19.12 6.39
N LYS A 39 14.85 -20.29 6.20
CA LYS A 39 13.40 -20.43 6.09
C LYS A 39 12.67 -20.03 7.37
N THR A 40 13.26 -20.33 8.54
CA THR A 40 12.73 -19.95 9.85
C THR A 40 12.84 -18.45 10.09
N ALA A 41 13.97 -17.84 9.71
CA ALA A 41 14.19 -16.41 9.81
C ALA A 41 13.22 -15.62 8.91
N LYS A 42 13.06 -16.05 7.65
CA LYS A 42 12.08 -15.47 6.72
C LYS A 42 10.66 -15.44 7.31
N ARG A 43 10.23 -16.56 7.93
CA ARG A 43 8.92 -16.62 8.60
C ARG A 43 8.84 -15.65 9.78
N SER A 44 9.92 -15.53 10.56
CA SER A 44 9.97 -14.60 11.69
C SER A 44 9.95 -13.15 11.24
N LEU A 45 10.59 -12.84 10.12
CA LEU A 45 10.58 -11.50 9.53
C LEU A 45 9.17 -11.10 9.04
N ASN A 46 8.43 -12.02 8.41
CA ASN A 46 7.04 -11.76 8.04
C ASN A 46 6.12 -11.56 9.25
N ILE A 47 6.41 -12.23 10.38
CA ILE A 47 5.69 -12.01 11.63
C ILE A 47 6.00 -10.62 12.20
N LEU A 48 7.27 -10.21 12.14
CA LEU A 48 7.71 -8.86 12.55
C LEU A 48 6.99 -7.76 11.73
N PHE A 49 6.88 -7.91 10.41
CA PHE A 49 6.14 -6.98 9.56
C PHE A 49 4.65 -6.93 9.90
N SER A 50 4.07 -8.07 10.25
CA SER A 50 2.68 -8.11 10.73
C SER A 50 2.51 -7.41 12.08
N GLU A 51 3.49 -7.52 12.96
CA GLU A 51 3.51 -6.80 14.24
C GLU A 51 3.62 -5.28 14.03
N TRP A 52 4.48 -4.83 13.13
CA TRP A 52 4.57 -3.41 12.78
C TRP A 52 3.26 -2.85 12.23
N GLY A 53 2.59 -3.60 11.36
CA GLY A 53 1.25 -3.24 10.90
C GLY A 53 0.23 -3.10 12.03
N ASN A 54 0.31 -3.96 13.07
CA ASN A 54 -0.55 -3.87 14.26
C ASN A 54 -0.21 -2.68 15.17
N ARG A 55 1.05 -2.23 15.18
CA ARG A 55 1.48 -1.00 15.87
C ARG A 55 1.07 0.27 15.11
N GLY A 56 0.60 0.15 13.88
CA GLY A 56 0.23 1.29 13.04
C GLY A 56 1.39 1.87 12.23
N LEU A 57 2.51 1.16 12.12
CA LEU A 57 3.65 1.54 11.30
C LEU A 57 3.35 1.21 9.83
N HIS A 58 2.82 2.19 9.11
CA HIS A 58 2.45 2.03 7.71
C HIS A 58 2.53 3.35 6.92
N PHE A 59 3.25 4.36 7.42
CA PHE A 59 3.26 5.69 6.81
C PHE A 59 3.78 5.68 5.37
N TRP A 60 4.79 4.87 5.06
CA TRP A 60 5.32 4.71 3.69
C TRP A 60 4.42 3.85 2.79
N GLU A 61 3.46 3.14 3.37
CA GLU A 61 2.50 2.30 2.66
C GLU A 61 1.15 3.00 2.43
N VAL A 62 1.06 4.30 2.70
CA VAL A 62 -0.12 5.09 2.33
C VAL A 62 -0.03 5.46 0.86
N LYS A 63 -0.98 4.96 0.09
CA LYS A 63 -1.07 5.18 -1.37
C LYS A 63 -2.34 5.95 -1.70
N ASN A 64 -2.33 6.66 -2.82
CA ASN A 64 -3.50 7.37 -3.34
C ASN A 64 -4.05 6.66 -4.57
N GLN A 65 -5.37 6.60 -4.69
CA GLN A 65 -6.07 5.97 -5.80
C GLN A 65 -7.33 6.76 -6.16
N ASN A 66 -7.66 6.76 -7.45
CA ASN A 66 -8.93 7.25 -7.97
C ASN A 66 -9.75 6.08 -8.53
N ILE A 67 -11.06 6.11 -8.32
CA ILE A 67 -12.02 5.18 -8.93
C ILE A 67 -13.14 5.96 -9.56
N THR A 68 -13.49 5.59 -10.79
CA THR A 68 -14.60 6.18 -11.52
C THR A 68 -15.93 5.76 -10.90
N LEU A 69 -16.80 6.72 -10.68
CA LEU A 69 -18.15 6.51 -10.21
C LEU A 69 -19.05 5.98 -11.33
N VAL A 70 -19.84 4.97 -11.01
CA VAL A 70 -20.80 4.35 -11.93
C VAL A 70 -22.21 4.64 -11.44
N ASP A 71 -23.11 5.02 -12.36
CA ASP A 71 -24.52 5.26 -12.02
C ASP A 71 -25.16 4.05 -11.35
N GLY A 72 -25.74 4.25 -10.18
CA GLY A 72 -26.41 3.21 -9.41
C GLY A 72 -25.49 2.28 -8.60
N GLN A 73 -24.18 2.44 -8.67
CA GLN A 73 -23.23 1.66 -7.88
C GLN A 73 -22.93 2.34 -6.55
N ALA A 74 -23.47 1.80 -5.47
CA ALA A 74 -23.21 2.31 -4.12
C ALA A 74 -22.01 1.64 -3.44
N VAL A 75 -21.67 0.39 -3.83
CA VAL A 75 -20.64 -0.42 -3.17
C VAL A 75 -19.47 -0.63 -4.12
N TYR A 76 -18.29 -0.30 -3.65
CA TYR A 76 -17.01 -0.53 -4.33
C TYR A 76 -16.22 -1.56 -3.53
N THR A 77 -15.73 -2.59 -4.21
CA THR A 77 -15.05 -3.75 -3.60
C THR A 77 -13.61 -3.82 -4.08
N PHE A 78 -12.67 -3.97 -3.13
CA PHE A 78 -11.25 -4.12 -3.40
C PHE A 78 -10.76 -5.41 -2.79
N PHE A 79 -10.46 -6.40 -3.61
CA PHE A 79 -9.88 -7.65 -3.15
C PHE A 79 -8.39 -7.50 -2.85
N ARG A 80 -7.90 -8.21 -1.86
CA ARG A 80 -6.49 -8.17 -1.46
C ARG A 80 -5.58 -8.86 -2.46
N SER A 81 -6.11 -9.87 -3.15
CA SER A 81 -5.43 -10.60 -4.20
C SER A 81 -6.35 -10.77 -5.41
N PRO A 82 -5.83 -10.73 -6.64
CA PRO A 82 -6.60 -11.03 -7.84
C PRO A 82 -7.22 -12.44 -7.84
N SER A 83 -6.63 -13.39 -7.09
CA SER A 83 -7.18 -14.75 -6.91
C SER A 83 -8.47 -14.80 -6.10
N ASP A 84 -8.73 -13.78 -5.26
CA ASP A 84 -9.91 -13.72 -4.39
C ASP A 84 -11.13 -13.15 -5.11
N GLY A 85 -10.92 -12.40 -6.21
CA GLY A 85 -11.97 -11.82 -7.02
C GLY A 85 -11.51 -10.61 -7.84
N ALA A 86 -12.42 -10.09 -8.66
CA ALA A 86 -12.19 -8.87 -9.43
C ALA A 86 -12.55 -7.65 -8.59
N SER A 87 -11.56 -6.79 -8.34
CA SER A 87 -11.76 -5.52 -7.64
C SER A 87 -12.37 -4.48 -8.56
N ASP A 88 -13.18 -3.59 -8.00
CA ASP A 88 -13.54 -2.34 -8.66
C ASP A 88 -12.29 -1.44 -8.75
N GLY A 89 -12.05 -0.87 -9.90
CA GLY A 89 -10.84 -0.09 -10.14
C GLY A 89 -10.82 0.60 -11.49
N ILE A 90 -9.68 1.18 -11.82
CA ILE A 90 -9.45 1.78 -13.14
C ILE A 90 -9.32 0.65 -14.14
N SER A 91 -10.14 0.71 -15.16
CA SER A 91 -10.15 -0.23 -16.28
C SER A 91 -9.89 0.50 -17.57
N THR A 92 -8.96 -0.03 -18.37
CA THR A 92 -8.69 0.38 -19.75
C THR A 92 -8.37 -0.85 -20.58
N THR A 93 -7.97 -0.67 -21.82
CA THR A 93 -7.56 -1.76 -22.70
C THR A 93 -6.18 -1.47 -23.31
N LEU A 94 -5.48 -2.50 -23.74
CA LEU A 94 -4.28 -2.35 -24.53
C LEU A 94 -4.64 -1.72 -25.89
N SER A 95 -3.94 -0.64 -26.26
CA SER A 95 -4.10 -0.05 -27.58
C SER A 95 -3.30 -0.77 -28.66
N ALA A 96 -2.29 -1.56 -28.28
CA ALA A 96 -1.52 -2.45 -29.15
C ALA A 96 -1.10 -3.70 -28.39
N GLY A 97 -0.75 -4.77 -29.10
CA GLY A 97 -0.21 -5.99 -28.48
C GLY A 97 1.16 -5.74 -27.87
N ILE A 98 1.47 -6.47 -26.79
CA ILE A 98 2.73 -6.39 -26.06
C ILE A 98 3.37 -7.77 -25.91
N ASN A 99 4.71 -7.79 -25.88
CA ASN A 99 5.50 -9.00 -25.60
C ASN A 99 5.81 -9.13 -24.11
N ALA A 100 6.21 -10.32 -23.68
CA ALA A 100 6.55 -10.59 -22.27
C ALA A 100 7.73 -9.73 -21.72
N THR A 101 8.54 -9.14 -22.60
CA THR A 101 9.72 -8.34 -22.24
C THR A 101 9.51 -6.83 -22.36
N ASP A 102 8.35 -6.39 -22.84
CA ASP A 102 8.09 -4.97 -23.03
C ASP A 102 8.01 -4.24 -21.70
N THR A 103 8.75 -3.15 -21.57
CA THR A 103 8.79 -2.29 -20.38
C THR A 103 7.92 -1.03 -20.55
N THR A 104 7.25 -0.90 -21.68
CA THR A 104 6.29 0.16 -21.99
C THR A 104 5.01 -0.47 -22.50
N ILE A 105 3.89 -0.09 -21.90
CA ILE A 105 2.57 -0.69 -22.18
C ILE A 105 1.66 0.40 -22.75
N PRO A 106 1.28 0.32 -24.01
CA PRO A 106 0.37 1.26 -24.65
C PRO A 106 -1.07 0.95 -24.28
N VAL A 107 -1.80 1.94 -23.77
CA VAL A 107 -3.19 1.80 -23.33
C VAL A 107 -4.12 2.80 -24.00
N ALA A 108 -5.40 2.49 -24.04
CA ALA A 108 -6.41 3.35 -24.63
C ALA A 108 -6.69 4.61 -23.80
N SER A 109 -6.52 4.51 -22.45
CA SER A 109 -6.70 5.64 -21.53
C SER A 109 -5.83 5.46 -20.29
N VAL A 110 -5.32 6.55 -19.77
CA VAL A 110 -4.60 6.62 -18.48
C VAL A 110 -5.36 7.43 -17.45
N THR A 111 -6.63 7.77 -17.73
CA THR A 111 -7.45 8.61 -16.88
C THR A 111 -7.62 7.97 -15.50
N GLY A 112 -7.29 8.71 -14.44
CA GLY A 112 -7.36 8.26 -13.06
C GLY A 112 -6.19 7.39 -12.60
N MET A 113 -5.26 7.00 -13.47
CA MET A 113 -4.07 6.24 -13.08
C MET A 113 -3.06 7.13 -12.35
N PRO A 114 -2.45 6.68 -11.24
CA PRO A 114 -1.35 7.38 -10.58
C PRO A 114 -0.16 7.57 -11.53
N THR A 115 0.32 8.79 -11.63
CA THR A 115 1.47 9.13 -12.50
C THR A 115 2.83 8.72 -11.92
N VAL A 116 2.86 8.44 -10.62
CA VAL A 116 4.08 8.10 -9.85
C VAL A 116 4.30 6.59 -9.71
N GLY A 117 3.53 5.80 -10.41
CA GLY A 117 3.63 4.33 -10.37
C GLY A 117 2.45 3.62 -9.73
N GLY A 118 2.43 2.31 -9.90
CA GLY A 118 1.35 1.45 -9.41
C GLY A 118 1.49 0.02 -9.91
N THR A 119 0.46 -0.76 -9.71
CA THR A 119 0.37 -2.14 -10.20
C THR A 119 -0.83 -2.28 -11.13
N LEU A 120 -0.64 -2.98 -12.23
CA LEU A 120 -1.72 -3.36 -13.12
C LEU A 120 -1.82 -4.88 -13.24
N THR A 121 -2.98 -5.33 -13.72
CA THR A 121 -3.23 -6.74 -14.05
C THR A 121 -3.73 -6.82 -15.49
N ILE A 122 -3.13 -7.71 -16.28
CA ILE A 122 -3.57 -8.05 -17.63
C ILE A 122 -3.75 -9.57 -17.66
N GLY A 123 -4.98 -10.05 -17.80
CA GLY A 123 -5.27 -11.45 -17.61
C GLY A 123 -4.88 -11.93 -16.21
N THR A 124 -3.90 -12.83 -16.12
CA THR A 124 -3.36 -13.34 -14.84
C THR A 124 -1.99 -12.71 -14.49
N GLU A 125 -1.41 -11.92 -15.38
CA GLU A 125 -0.12 -11.27 -15.15
C GLU A 125 -0.28 -10.00 -14.32
N GLN A 126 0.59 -9.83 -13.32
CA GLN A 126 0.74 -8.60 -12.57
C GLN A 126 2.01 -7.86 -13.00
N ILE A 127 1.90 -6.55 -13.16
CA ILE A 127 2.93 -5.69 -13.72
C ILE A 127 3.02 -4.45 -12.84
N SER A 128 4.20 -4.13 -12.33
CA SER A 128 4.43 -2.82 -11.72
C SER A 128 4.91 -1.82 -12.76
N TYR A 129 4.62 -0.53 -12.54
CA TYR A 129 5.11 0.56 -13.38
C TYR A 129 5.57 1.73 -12.52
N THR A 130 6.44 2.58 -13.06
CA THR A 130 7.02 3.72 -12.34
C THR A 130 6.56 5.07 -12.86
N GLY A 131 5.89 5.11 -14.02
CA GLY A 131 5.45 6.38 -14.59
C GLY A 131 4.47 6.22 -15.75
N ILE A 132 3.94 7.36 -16.20
CA ILE A 132 3.05 7.45 -17.35
C ILE A 132 3.57 8.54 -18.27
N SER A 133 3.63 8.27 -19.57
CA SER A 133 3.98 9.23 -20.61
C SER A 133 2.95 9.18 -21.74
N SER A 134 2.11 10.22 -21.86
CA SER A 134 0.97 10.23 -22.77
C SER A 134 0.03 9.03 -22.49
N LEU A 135 -0.23 8.19 -23.47
CA LEU A 135 -1.04 6.97 -23.37
C LEU A 135 -0.18 5.70 -23.13
N ASN A 136 1.06 5.87 -22.70
CA ASN A 136 1.95 4.76 -22.41
C ASN A 136 2.26 4.70 -20.91
N ILE A 137 2.12 3.53 -20.36
CA ILE A 137 2.58 3.18 -19.02
C ILE A 137 4.04 2.77 -19.14
N THR A 138 4.94 3.39 -18.37
CA THR A 138 6.39 3.29 -18.53
C THR A 138 7.10 2.75 -17.30
N GLY A 139 8.32 2.21 -17.48
CA GLY A 139 9.10 1.60 -16.40
C GLY A 139 8.44 0.36 -15.86
N CYS A 140 7.85 -0.45 -16.74
CA CYS A 140 7.12 -1.64 -16.35
C CYS A 140 8.07 -2.79 -15.99
N THR A 141 7.85 -3.40 -14.83
CA THR A 141 8.44 -4.68 -14.42
C THR A 141 7.37 -5.75 -14.56
N ARG A 142 7.66 -6.75 -15.39
CA ARG A 142 6.72 -7.80 -15.79
C ARG A 142 6.73 -8.97 -14.81
N GLY A 143 5.60 -9.66 -14.66
CA GLY A 143 5.51 -10.91 -13.91
C GLY A 143 5.79 -10.79 -12.41
N ILE A 144 5.36 -9.71 -11.76
CA ILE A 144 5.56 -9.50 -10.32
C ILE A 144 4.64 -10.38 -9.48
N ASN A 145 4.91 -10.45 -8.17
CA ASN A 145 4.08 -11.14 -7.17
C ASN A 145 3.81 -12.63 -7.51
N GLY A 146 4.78 -13.29 -8.14
CA GLY A 146 4.67 -14.71 -8.50
C GLY A 146 3.85 -14.98 -9.77
N SER A 147 3.39 -13.95 -10.48
CA SER A 147 2.80 -14.11 -11.81
C SER A 147 3.88 -14.35 -12.87
N THR A 148 3.47 -14.80 -14.05
CA THR A 148 4.40 -15.05 -15.17
C THR A 148 4.18 -14.00 -16.24
N ALA A 149 5.27 -13.38 -16.72
CA ALA A 149 5.23 -12.47 -17.84
C ALA A 149 4.75 -13.19 -19.11
N ALA A 150 3.77 -12.63 -19.80
CA ALA A 150 3.12 -13.20 -20.97
C ALA A 150 2.97 -12.19 -22.12
N THR A 151 2.66 -12.67 -23.30
CA THR A 151 2.21 -11.82 -24.42
C THR A 151 0.73 -11.51 -24.26
N HIS A 152 0.36 -10.28 -24.58
CA HIS A 152 -1.04 -9.84 -24.55
C HIS A 152 -1.41 -9.19 -25.87
N SER A 153 -2.68 -9.31 -26.23
CA SER A 153 -3.20 -8.78 -27.50
C SER A 153 -3.76 -7.37 -27.35
N SER A 154 -3.79 -6.61 -28.43
CA SER A 154 -4.55 -5.36 -28.48
C SER A 154 -6.01 -5.61 -28.11
N GLY A 155 -6.57 -4.75 -27.26
CA GLY A 155 -7.93 -4.89 -26.73
C GLY A 155 -8.03 -5.67 -25.41
N ASP A 156 -6.97 -6.36 -24.96
CA ASP A 156 -6.99 -7.02 -23.65
C ASP A 156 -7.20 -5.99 -22.52
N ALA A 157 -7.99 -6.38 -21.52
CA ALA A 157 -8.33 -5.52 -20.41
C ALA A 157 -7.08 -5.29 -19.53
N VAL A 158 -6.81 -4.03 -19.24
CA VAL A 158 -5.78 -3.57 -18.29
C VAL A 158 -6.50 -3.02 -17.07
N LEU A 159 -6.31 -3.67 -15.95
CA LEU A 159 -7.01 -3.37 -14.71
C LEU A 159 -6.00 -2.85 -13.68
N GLN A 160 -6.31 -1.73 -13.05
CA GLN A 160 -5.52 -1.23 -11.95
C GLN A 160 -6.30 -1.36 -10.65
N PHE A 161 -5.76 -2.13 -9.73
CA PHE A 161 -6.36 -2.35 -8.42
C PHE A 161 -5.42 -1.91 -7.31
N PRO A 162 -5.94 -1.42 -6.19
CA PRO A 162 -5.16 -1.27 -4.99
C PRO A 162 -4.91 -2.65 -4.37
N ASN A 163 -3.82 -3.32 -4.80
CA ASN A 163 -3.41 -4.60 -4.23
C ASN A 163 -2.96 -4.42 -2.78
N GLY A 164 -3.30 -5.39 -1.94
CA GLY A 164 -2.87 -5.41 -0.54
C GLY A 164 -3.51 -4.35 0.34
N MET A 165 -4.59 -3.71 -0.10
CA MET A 165 -5.33 -2.73 0.69
C MET A 165 -5.80 -3.32 2.02
N THR A 166 -5.46 -2.66 3.12
CA THR A 166 -5.89 -3.04 4.47
C THR A 166 -6.99 -2.15 5.02
N ASP A 167 -6.93 -0.84 4.77
CA ASP A 167 -7.95 0.13 5.19
C ASP A 167 -7.95 1.36 4.27
N ILE A 168 -9.03 2.11 4.31
CA ILE A 168 -9.16 3.41 3.66
C ILE A 168 -9.20 4.48 4.75
N GLN A 169 -8.27 5.43 4.64
CA GLN A 169 -8.11 6.51 5.62
C GLN A 169 -9.07 7.66 5.32
N GLU A 170 -8.94 8.24 4.15
CA GLU A 170 -9.71 9.41 3.71
C GLU A 170 -10.27 9.17 2.31
N LEU A 171 -11.43 9.74 2.04
CA LEU A 171 -12.11 9.62 0.78
C LEU A 171 -12.74 10.95 0.39
N ASN A 172 -12.47 11.40 -0.83
CA ASN A 172 -13.00 12.62 -1.42
C ASN A 172 -13.80 12.29 -2.68
N TYR A 173 -14.86 13.01 -2.89
CA TYR A 173 -15.50 13.09 -4.20
C TYR A 173 -14.74 14.07 -5.07
N ARG A 174 -14.36 13.66 -6.29
CA ARG A 174 -13.63 14.49 -7.25
C ARG A 174 -14.40 14.65 -8.53
N VAL A 175 -14.66 15.90 -8.90
CA VAL A 175 -15.28 16.23 -10.19
C VAL A 175 -14.26 16.03 -11.31
N ALA A 176 -14.58 15.18 -12.29
CA ALA A 176 -13.68 14.82 -13.38
C ALA A 176 -13.23 16.03 -14.24
N SER A 177 -14.14 16.97 -14.51
CA SER A 177 -13.89 18.11 -15.38
C SER A 177 -13.03 19.21 -14.77
N THR A 178 -13.06 19.35 -13.44
CA THR A 178 -12.42 20.49 -12.73
C THR A 178 -11.32 20.04 -11.76
N ASN A 179 -11.23 18.73 -11.47
CA ASN A 179 -10.35 18.17 -10.44
C ASN A 179 -10.58 18.76 -9.02
N VAL A 180 -11.78 19.27 -8.77
CA VAL A 180 -12.13 19.80 -7.45
C VAL A 180 -12.54 18.67 -6.54
N ASP A 181 -11.90 18.61 -5.37
CA ASP A 181 -12.17 17.62 -4.32
C ASP A 181 -13.15 18.15 -3.29
N THR A 182 -14.13 17.33 -2.95
CA THR A 182 -15.07 17.56 -1.84
C THR A 182 -14.89 16.44 -0.81
N PRO A 183 -14.44 16.74 0.42
CA PRO A 183 -14.27 15.74 1.45
C PRO A 183 -15.58 15.02 1.80
N MET A 184 -15.49 13.70 1.96
CA MET A 184 -16.61 12.88 2.38
C MET A 184 -16.46 12.46 3.84
N THR A 185 -17.58 12.27 4.54
CA THR A 185 -17.59 11.92 5.96
C THR A 185 -17.63 10.40 6.13
N LYS A 186 -16.64 9.85 6.85
CA LYS A 186 -16.65 8.42 7.25
C LYS A 186 -17.71 8.20 8.32
N ILE A 187 -18.61 7.25 8.09
CA ILE A 187 -19.70 6.90 9.01
C ILE A 187 -19.56 5.48 9.53
N SER A 188 -20.19 5.21 10.66
CA SER A 188 -20.24 3.88 11.24
C SER A 188 -21.30 3.01 10.56
N ARG A 189 -21.18 1.67 10.76
CA ARG A 189 -22.20 0.72 10.32
C ARG A 189 -23.60 1.07 10.84
N SER A 190 -23.69 1.47 12.11
CA SER A 190 -24.98 1.80 12.76
C SER A 190 -25.62 3.04 12.13
N GLN A 191 -24.82 4.07 11.83
CA GLN A 191 -25.29 5.25 11.13
C GLN A 191 -25.79 4.92 9.72
N TYR A 192 -25.04 4.11 8.97
CA TYR A 192 -25.49 3.66 7.65
C TYR A 192 -26.79 2.86 7.71
N GLN A 193 -26.96 2.00 8.72
CA GLN A 193 -28.19 1.24 8.92
C GLN A 193 -29.40 2.13 9.24
N GLY A 194 -29.19 3.27 9.89
CA GLY A 194 -30.23 4.24 10.22
C GLY A 194 -30.83 4.99 9.01
N PHE A 195 -30.20 4.94 7.84
CA PHE A 195 -30.77 5.57 6.65
C PHE A 195 -31.98 4.78 6.12
N SER A 196 -33.09 5.48 5.98
CA SER A 196 -34.35 4.87 5.53
C SER A 196 -34.33 4.44 4.06
N ASN A 197 -33.66 5.20 3.19
CA ASN A 197 -33.52 4.90 1.77
C ASN A 197 -32.04 4.83 1.35
N LYS A 198 -31.55 3.62 1.13
CA LYS A 198 -30.16 3.36 0.75
C LYS A 198 -29.91 3.39 -0.76
N THR A 199 -30.98 3.45 -1.55
CA THR A 199 -30.92 3.51 -3.02
C THR A 199 -31.15 4.91 -3.58
N SER A 200 -31.29 5.90 -2.70
CA SER A 200 -31.44 7.30 -3.10
C SER A 200 -30.21 7.76 -3.86
N LYS A 201 -30.42 8.23 -5.08
CA LYS A 201 -29.35 8.69 -5.96
C LYS A 201 -29.04 10.16 -5.72
N GLY A 202 -27.76 10.53 -5.81
CA GLY A 202 -27.31 11.90 -5.68
C GLY A 202 -25.78 11.99 -5.49
N LEU A 203 -25.33 13.18 -5.10
CA LEU A 203 -23.93 13.41 -4.77
C LEU A 203 -23.55 12.65 -3.50
N PRO A 204 -22.59 11.71 -3.55
CA PRO A 204 -22.12 11.02 -2.37
C PRO A 204 -21.43 11.99 -1.41
N THR A 205 -21.87 12.02 -0.15
CA THR A 205 -21.31 12.87 0.90
C THR A 205 -20.77 12.09 2.08
N GLN A 206 -21.17 10.84 2.19
CA GLN A 206 -20.80 9.97 3.29
C GLN A 206 -20.39 8.60 2.76
N TYR A 207 -19.52 7.92 3.52
CA TYR A 207 -19.09 6.56 3.16
C TYR A 207 -18.87 5.72 4.41
N TRP A 208 -19.08 4.41 4.24
CA TRP A 208 -18.80 3.41 5.25
C TRP A 208 -17.80 2.39 4.69
N VAL A 209 -16.75 2.10 5.46
CA VAL A 209 -15.71 1.13 5.10
C VAL A 209 -15.92 -0.15 5.91
N GLN A 210 -15.93 -1.28 5.24
CA GLN A 210 -15.96 -2.58 5.88
C GLN A 210 -14.74 -3.41 5.45
N ARG A 211 -14.02 -3.93 6.43
CA ARG A 211 -12.81 -4.74 6.25
C ARG A 211 -13.16 -6.22 6.43
N PHE A 212 -12.97 -6.99 5.38
CA PHE A 212 -13.07 -8.44 5.39
C PHE A 212 -11.68 -9.08 5.37
N ILE A 213 -11.62 -10.40 5.47
CA ILE A 213 -10.36 -11.13 5.43
C ILE A 213 -9.72 -11.11 4.03
N ASP A 214 -10.53 -11.08 2.98
CA ASP A 214 -10.17 -11.17 1.56
C ASP A 214 -10.29 -9.83 0.82
N LYS A 215 -11.04 -8.89 1.36
CA LYS A 215 -11.40 -7.64 0.68
C LYS A 215 -11.69 -6.49 1.63
N VAL A 216 -11.71 -5.29 1.08
CA VAL A 216 -12.24 -4.08 1.69
C VAL A 216 -13.39 -3.58 0.83
N THR A 217 -14.52 -3.21 1.42
CA THR A 217 -15.64 -2.60 0.71
C THR A 217 -15.90 -1.19 1.20
N VAL A 218 -16.18 -0.30 0.25
CA VAL A 218 -16.63 1.07 0.51
C VAL A 218 -18.05 1.18 0.06
N THR A 219 -18.92 1.57 0.96
CA THR A 219 -20.32 1.84 0.64
C THR A 219 -20.56 3.33 0.71
N LEU A 220 -20.99 3.91 -0.41
CA LEU A 220 -21.29 5.33 -0.53
C LEU A 220 -22.73 5.63 -0.13
N TYR A 221 -22.96 6.81 0.40
CA TYR A 221 -24.27 7.40 0.63
C TYR A 221 -24.22 8.92 0.31
N LEU A 222 -25.00 9.41 -0.62
CA LEU A 222 -25.98 8.80 -1.53
C LEU A 222 -25.31 7.92 -2.58
N THR A 223 -26.12 7.04 -3.22
CA THR A 223 -25.67 6.28 -4.40
C THR A 223 -25.42 7.24 -5.57
N PRO A 224 -24.28 7.17 -6.27
CA PRO A 224 -24.04 7.99 -7.44
C PRO A 224 -25.17 7.91 -8.46
N GLY A 225 -25.62 9.05 -8.95
CA GLY A 225 -26.58 9.16 -10.03
C GLY A 225 -25.92 9.40 -11.39
N THR A 226 -26.70 9.54 -12.43
CA THR A 226 -26.22 9.83 -13.80
C THR A 226 -25.36 11.09 -13.89
N SER A 227 -25.65 12.11 -13.05
CA SER A 227 -24.89 13.36 -13.01
C SER A 227 -23.51 13.20 -12.39
N GLN A 228 -23.28 12.16 -11.59
CA GLN A 228 -22.00 11.83 -10.95
C GLN A 228 -21.26 10.70 -11.68
N ALA A 229 -21.91 10.04 -12.63
CA ALA A 229 -21.25 9.01 -13.43
C ALA A 229 -20.11 9.60 -14.25
N GLY A 230 -18.93 9.00 -14.14
CA GLY A 230 -17.70 9.51 -14.77
C GLY A 230 -16.86 10.42 -13.89
N ASP A 231 -17.39 10.95 -12.78
CA ASP A 231 -16.59 11.55 -11.72
C ASP A 231 -15.85 10.48 -10.92
N PHE A 232 -15.01 10.90 -9.96
CA PHE A 232 -14.16 9.97 -9.22
C PHE A 232 -14.44 10.01 -7.72
N ILE A 233 -14.15 8.90 -7.05
CA ILE A 233 -13.72 8.91 -5.66
C ILE A 233 -12.20 8.86 -5.62
N ASN A 234 -11.59 9.85 -4.97
CA ASN A 234 -10.17 9.88 -4.67
C ASN A 234 -9.98 9.49 -3.21
N PHE A 235 -9.11 8.54 -2.93
CA PHE A 235 -8.91 8.06 -1.58
C PHE A 235 -7.47 7.71 -1.27
N TYR A 236 -7.11 7.90 0.00
CA TYR A 236 -5.88 7.38 0.57
C TYR A 236 -6.18 6.06 1.26
N TYR A 237 -5.39 5.06 0.95
CA TYR A 237 -5.50 3.74 1.55
C TYR A 237 -4.16 3.27 2.08
N THR A 238 -4.22 2.42 3.10
CA THR A 238 -3.05 1.75 3.65
C THR A 238 -2.87 0.41 2.94
N LYS A 239 -1.68 0.22 2.39
CA LYS A 239 -1.23 -1.07 1.86
C LYS A 239 -0.56 -1.88 2.99
N ARG A 240 -0.62 -3.19 2.91
CA ARG A 240 0.19 -4.07 3.77
C ARG A 240 1.64 -4.05 3.27
N ILE A 241 2.61 -4.05 4.20
CA ILE A 241 4.03 -4.27 3.89
C ILE A 241 4.14 -5.62 3.17
N ASP A 242 4.86 -5.67 2.07
CA ASP A 242 5.01 -6.87 1.25
C ASP A 242 5.74 -7.98 2.03
N ASP A 243 5.31 -9.22 1.82
CA ASP A 243 5.98 -10.37 2.41
C ASP A 243 7.40 -10.52 1.84
N VAL A 244 8.31 -10.99 2.67
CA VAL A 244 9.69 -11.25 2.28
C VAL A 244 9.74 -12.19 1.06
N GLY A 245 10.31 -11.70 -0.02
CA GLY A 245 10.46 -12.41 -1.30
C GLY A 245 11.67 -13.35 -1.36
N ALA A 246 12.46 -13.29 -2.43
CA ALA A 246 13.72 -14.00 -2.54
C ALA A 246 14.77 -13.42 -1.58
N TYR A 247 15.74 -14.22 -1.18
CA TYR A 247 16.76 -13.81 -0.20
C TYR A 247 17.66 -12.66 -0.68
N THR A 248 17.84 -12.55 -1.98
CA THR A 248 18.60 -11.47 -2.63
C THR A 248 17.81 -10.19 -2.86
N ASN A 249 16.52 -10.17 -2.54
CA ASN A 249 15.71 -8.99 -2.67
C ASN A 249 15.92 -8.04 -1.48
N ALA A 250 15.75 -6.74 -1.72
CA ALA A 250 15.59 -5.77 -0.66
C ALA A 250 14.19 -5.87 -0.04
N THR A 251 14.03 -5.34 1.16
CA THR A 251 12.74 -5.20 1.82
C THR A 251 12.05 -3.90 1.40
N ASP A 252 10.72 -3.88 1.39
CA ASP A 252 9.89 -2.69 1.13
C ASP A 252 9.74 -1.83 2.40
N VAL A 253 10.88 -1.52 3.03
CA VAL A 253 10.95 -0.81 4.31
C VAL A 253 11.99 0.31 4.21
N PRO A 254 11.70 1.54 4.66
CA PRO A 254 12.65 2.64 4.64
C PRO A 254 13.94 2.30 5.40
N TYR A 255 15.08 2.81 4.90
CA TYR A 255 16.41 2.53 5.46
C TYR A 255 16.53 2.81 6.97
N ARG A 256 15.81 3.79 7.49
CA ARG A 256 15.80 4.14 8.93
C ARG A 256 15.24 3.02 9.82
N PHE A 257 14.43 2.12 9.26
CA PHE A 257 13.90 0.96 9.98
C PHE A 257 14.80 -0.28 9.92
N VAL A 258 15.87 -0.27 9.11
CA VAL A 258 16.78 -1.43 8.99
C VAL A 258 17.39 -1.83 10.35
N PRO A 259 17.91 -0.91 11.20
CA PRO A 259 18.47 -1.29 12.50
C PRO A 259 17.45 -1.98 13.41
N CYS A 260 16.22 -1.45 13.51
CA CYS A 260 15.17 -2.05 14.32
C CYS A 260 14.63 -3.36 13.71
N MET A 261 14.65 -3.50 12.38
CA MET A 261 14.27 -4.74 11.69
C MET A 261 15.23 -5.88 12.04
N ILE A 262 16.54 -5.63 12.02
CA ILE A 262 17.56 -6.60 12.41
C ILE A 262 17.44 -6.94 13.91
N ALA A 263 17.25 -5.94 14.77
CA ALA A 263 17.08 -6.14 16.21
C ALA A 263 15.81 -6.94 16.53
N GLY A 264 14.69 -6.62 15.85
CA GLY A 264 13.42 -7.32 15.98
C GLY A 264 13.51 -8.77 15.49
N LEU A 265 14.16 -9.00 14.34
CA LEU A 265 14.41 -10.36 13.85
C LEU A 265 15.28 -11.16 14.83
N ALA A 266 16.36 -10.55 15.37
CA ALA A 266 17.21 -11.19 16.37
C ALA A 266 16.42 -11.54 17.65
N TYR A 267 15.51 -10.67 18.10
CA TYR A 267 14.61 -10.97 19.21
C TYR A 267 13.72 -12.19 18.92
N TYR A 268 13.07 -12.24 17.75
CA TYR A 268 12.22 -13.38 17.38
C TYR A 268 13.00 -14.69 17.21
N LEU A 269 14.25 -14.61 16.77
CA LEU A 269 15.15 -15.77 16.67
C LEU A 269 15.66 -16.19 18.05
N ALA A 270 15.94 -15.24 18.94
CA ALA A 270 16.39 -15.54 20.30
C ALA A 270 15.36 -16.36 21.08
N VAL A 271 14.07 -16.11 20.90
CA VAL A 271 12.98 -16.93 21.51
C VAL A 271 13.12 -18.41 21.12
N LYS A 272 13.70 -18.71 19.95
CA LYS A 272 13.84 -20.09 19.44
C LYS A 272 15.19 -20.71 19.74
N TYR A 273 16.26 -19.92 19.69
CA TYR A 273 17.64 -20.44 19.67
C TYR A 273 18.51 -19.97 20.85
N ALA A 274 18.17 -18.83 21.48
CA ALA A 274 18.97 -18.22 22.55
C ALA A 274 18.09 -17.61 23.64
N PRO A 275 17.31 -18.41 24.38
CA PRO A 275 16.30 -17.89 25.33
C PRO A 275 16.89 -17.03 26.46
N GLN A 276 18.17 -17.20 26.78
CA GLN A 276 18.88 -16.38 27.77
C GLN A 276 19.09 -14.93 27.32
N ARG A 277 19.06 -14.63 26.02
CA ARG A 277 19.27 -13.28 25.46
C ARG A 277 17.97 -12.56 25.08
N VAL A 278 16.81 -13.20 25.26
CA VAL A 278 15.51 -12.66 24.83
C VAL A 278 15.21 -11.28 25.41
N GLN A 279 15.47 -11.08 26.71
CA GLN A 279 15.18 -9.82 27.39
C GLN A 279 16.07 -8.67 26.89
N GLU A 280 17.36 -8.94 26.73
CA GLU A 280 18.33 -7.99 26.21
C GLU A 280 17.96 -7.54 24.78
N LEU A 281 17.68 -8.50 23.89
CA LEU A 281 17.35 -8.24 22.50
C LEU A 281 15.96 -7.59 22.33
N LYS A 282 15.03 -7.89 23.22
CA LYS A 282 13.74 -7.19 23.25
C LYS A 282 13.91 -5.71 23.58
N LEU A 283 14.68 -5.37 24.59
CA LEU A 283 14.94 -3.98 24.97
C LEU A 283 15.66 -3.23 23.84
N LEU A 284 16.65 -3.86 23.21
CA LEU A 284 17.34 -3.27 22.06
C LEU A 284 16.37 -3.02 20.90
N TYR A 285 15.51 -3.97 20.60
CA TYR A 285 14.50 -3.82 19.54
C TYR A 285 13.54 -2.67 19.81
N GLU A 286 12.98 -2.57 21.03
CA GLU A 286 12.05 -1.49 21.37
C GLU A 286 12.73 -0.11 21.35
N ASP A 287 14.00 0.00 21.78
CA ASP A 287 14.76 1.24 21.73
C ASP A 287 15.05 1.68 20.29
N GLU A 288 15.50 0.75 19.43
CA GLU A 288 15.72 1.04 18.00
C GLU A 288 14.43 1.37 17.26
N LEU A 289 13.32 0.73 17.63
CA LEU A 289 12.01 1.01 17.05
C LEU A 289 11.53 2.41 17.41
N LEU A 290 11.62 2.80 18.68
CA LEU A 290 11.26 4.16 19.12
C LEU A 290 12.06 5.23 18.38
N ARG A 291 13.38 5.03 18.18
CA ARG A 291 14.20 5.96 17.39
C ARG A 291 13.75 6.07 15.94
N ALA A 292 13.38 4.94 15.32
CA ALA A 292 12.89 4.93 13.96
C ALA A 292 11.51 5.59 13.84
N GLU A 293 10.63 5.42 14.82
CA GLU A 293 9.32 6.07 14.89
C GLU A 293 9.46 7.59 15.10
N ASP A 294 10.37 8.04 15.96
CA ASP A 294 10.62 9.46 16.20
C ASP A 294 11.14 10.16 14.93
N GLU A 295 12.02 9.50 14.16
CA GLU A 295 12.52 10.03 12.89
C GLU A 295 11.45 10.01 11.78
N ASP A 296 10.55 9.01 11.79
CA ASP A 296 9.45 8.91 10.81
C ASP A 296 8.29 9.86 11.15
N GLY A 297 8.21 10.29 12.40
CA GLY A 297 7.20 11.22 12.87
C GLY A 297 7.27 12.55 12.13
N SER A 298 6.14 13.05 11.65
CA SER A 298 6.08 14.37 11.04
C SER A 298 6.39 15.43 12.09
N SER A 299 7.34 16.33 11.82
CA SER A 299 7.63 17.52 12.64
C SER A 299 6.51 18.58 12.58
N ASN A 300 5.30 18.19 12.25
CA ASN A 300 4.15 19.07 12.21
C ASN A 300 3.82 19.55 13.63
N SER A 301 3.93 20.85 13.84
CA SER A 301 3.44 21.50 15.03
C SER A 301 1.92 21.24 15.16
N THR A 302 1.54 20.43 16.13
CA THR A 302 0.14 20.28 16.53
C THR A 302 -0.29 21.52 17.29
N TYR A 303 -0.55 22.60 16.56
CA TYR A 303 -1.17 23.79 17.16
C TYR A 303 -2.67 23.51 17.32
N ILE A 304 -3.06 23.06 18.49
CA ILE A 304 -4.46 22.92 18.87
C ILE A 304 -4.96 24.31 19.23
N SER A 305 -5.60 25.00 18.29
CA SER A 305 -6.36 26.20 18.60
C SER A 305 -7.71 25.78 19.19
N PRO A 306 -7.99 26.06 20.47
CA PRO A 306 -9.30 25.79 21.03
C PRO A 306 -10.34 26.65 20.30
N LYS A 307 -11.27 26.03 19.60
CA LYS A 307 -12.43 26.71 19.03
C LYS A 307 -13.33 27.13 20.19
N ILE A 308 -13.15 28.33 20.68
CA ILE A 308 -14.10 28.93 21.65
C ILE A 308 -15.34 29.30 20.85
N TYR A 309 -16.39 28.50 21.00
CA TYR A 309 -17.72 28.85 20.54
C TYR A 309 -18.28 29.85 21.55
N TYR A 310 -18.23 31.14 21.23
CA TYR A 310 -19.07 32.11 21.93
C TYR A 310 -20.47 31.96 21.37
N PRO A 311 -21.48 31.54 22.16
CA PRO A 311 -22.87 31.70 21.74
C PRO A 311 -23.10 33.17 21.52
N GLY A 312 -23.44 33.56 20.29
CA GLY A 312 -23.72 34.94 19.95
C GLY A 312 -24.80 35.46 20.86
N ILE A 313 -24.51 36.58 21.49
CA ILE A 313 -25.53 37.42 22.13
C ILE A 313 -26.29 38.03 20.95
N GLY A 314 -27.49 37.48 20.68
CA GLY A 314 -28.44 38.07 19.76
C GLY A 314 -29.15 39.25 20.42
#